data_ddb5d0556fc23b8b21ba277bdf0d0c68
#
_entry.id   ddb5d0556fc23b8b21ba277bdf0d0c68
#
_cell.length_a   1.000
_cell.length_b   1.000
_cell.length_c   1.000
_cell.angle_alpha   90.00
_cell.angle_beta   90.00
_cell.angle_gamma   90.00
#
_symmetry.space_group_name_H-M   'P 1'
#
loop_
_entity.id
_entity.type
_entity.pdbx_description
1 polymer ?
#
loop_
_entity_poly.entity_id
_entity_poly.type
_entity_poly.pdbx_seq_one_letter_code
_entity_poly.pdbx_strand_id
1 'polypeptide(L)'
;LGISSCLLGAKVRFDGGHKRDRYLTDVLGEWFDWVPVCPELDIGLGIPRPTIRLIEGKDNPRLVEPKSGEDLTDRMEGYSHTKVDELMAKDLDGYILKRASPSCGMERVKVYTEAGMPVKAGAGVFARVLLEKWPNLPVEEEGRLNDPMLRARFIEHVFCRHRWRTLVRRGLSRRRLVEFHTAHKLLLRAHNEAGYRRLGRIVASAGTIPDTELYRAYEDEFHKVLLNRATRKRHSNVLYHALGYLKTVLDPFEKREAVALIEDYRQELVPLIVPITLLRHHVRKHGIDYLLGQLYLEPHPRELMLRNRV
;
A
#
# COMPACT_ATOMS: atom_id res chain seq x y z
N LEU A 1 5.71 8.65 -5.36
CA LEU A 1 5.22 7.33 -5.78
C LEU A 1 5.54 7.07 -7.26
N GLY A 2 5.80 5.78 -7.63
CA GLY A 2 5.80 5.35 -9.02
C GLY A 2 4.37 5.26 -9.58
N ILE A 3 4.21 5.50 -10.89
CA ILE A 3 2.90 5.43 -11.53
C ILE A 3 2.99 5.13 -13.02
N SER A 4 2.05 4.35 -13.55
CA SER A 4 1.90 4.19 -14.99
C SER A 4 1.54 5.54 -15.66
N SER A 5 2.37 6.06 -16.55
CA SER A 5 2.32 7.41 -17.11
C SER A 5 0.95 7.80 -17.72
N CYS A 6 0.26 6.84 -18.34
CA CYS A 6 -1.07 7.06 -18.93
C CYS A 6 -2.14 7.48 -17.90
N LEU A 7 -1.96 7.15 -16.61
CA LEU A 7 -2.86 7.51 -15.51
C LEU A 7 -2.77 9.01 -15.15
N LEU A 8 -1.64 9.64 -15.43
CA LEU A 8 -1.45 11.09 -15.26
C LEU A 8 -1.96 11.93 -16.45
N GLY A 9 -2.46 11.28 -17.51
CA GLY A 9 -2.91 11.97 -18.71
C GLY A 9 -1.87 12.02 -19.83
N ALA A 10 -0.70 11.39 -19.66
CA ALA A 10 0.28 11.27 -20.74
C ALA A 10 -0.30 10.43 -21.89
N LYS A 11 -0.19 10.92 -23.12
CA LYS A 11 -0.72 10.30 -24.36
C LYS A 11 0.23 9.18 -24.84
N VAL A 12 0.49 8.19 -23.99
CA VAL A 12 1.47 7.12 -24.21
C VAL A 12 0.85 5.75 -24.49
N ARG A 13 -0.44 5.69 -24.70
CA ARG A 13 -1.11 4.44 -25.03
C ARG A 13 -0.92 4.05 -26.50
N PHE A 14 -1.21 2.78 -26.84
CA PHE A 14 -1.08 2.26 -28.20
C PHE A 14 -1.92 3.04 -29.24
N ASP A 15 -3.06 3.60 -28.79
CA ASP A 15 -4.00 4.40 -29.59
C ASP A 15 -3.67 5.92 -29.59
N GLY A 16 -2.54 6.34 -29.03
CA GLY A 16 -2.21 7.76 -28.82
C GLY A 16 -3.03 8.46 -27.76
N GLY A 17 -3.89 7.75 -27.03
CA GLY A 17 -4.71 8.25 -25.94
C GLY A 17 -4.03 8.19 -24.58
N HIS A 18 -4.82 8.47 -23.54
CA HIS A 18 -4.45 8.35 -22.14
C HIS A 18 -5.59 7.72 -21.31
N LYS A 19 -5.33 7.47 -20.03
CA LYS A 19 -6.31 6.99 -19.03
C LYS A 19 -6.19 7.80 -17.74
N ARG A 20 -6.17 9.16 -17.87
CA ARG A 20 -6.10 10.03 -16.71
C ARG A 20 -7.13 9.64 -15.67
N ASP A 21 -6.67 9.43 -14.46
CA ASP A 21 -7.50 9.18 -13.29
C ASP A 21 -7.53 10.46 -12.43
N ARG A 22 -8.71 11.05 -12.28
CA ARG A 22 -8.88 12.33 -11.57
C ARG A 22 -8.58 12.19 -10.08
N TYR A 23 -8.88 11.05 -9.46
CA TYR A 23 -8.55 10.87 -8.07
C TYR A 23 -7.02 10.88 -7.85
N LEU A 24 -6.27 10.26 -8.75
CA LEU A 24 -4.82 10.27 -8.68
C LEU A 24 -4.23 11.65 -8.95
N THR A 25 -4.72 12.35 -10.01
CA THR A 25 -4.13 13.63 -10.39
C THR A 25 -4.59 14.79 -9.52
N ASP A 26 -5.89 14.84 -9.15
CA ASP A 26 -6.50 16.04 -8.58
C ASP A 26 -6.63 15.94 -7.05
N VAL A 27 -6.57 14.72 -6.48
CA VAL A 27 -6.62 14.50 -5.02
C VAL A 27 -5.28 14.01 -4.49
N LEU A 28 -4.77 12.87 -4.98
CA LEU A 28 -3.52 12.32 -4.48
C LEU A 28 -2.30 13.12 -4.93
N GLY A 29 -2.37 13.82 -6.06
CA GLY A 29 -1.31 14.68 -6.57
C GLY A 29 -0.97 15.88 -5.67
N GLU A 30 -1.87 16.26 -4.74
CA GLU A 30 -1.57 17.27 -3.71
C GLU A 30 -0.66 16.73 -2.60
N TRP A 31 -0.57 15.41 -2.46
CA TRP A 31 0.13 14.74 -1.36
C TRP A 31 1.36 13.95 -1.80
N PHE A 32 1.45 13.61 -3.09
CA PHE A 32 2.48 12.72 -3.61
C PHE A 32 3.13 13.29 -4.88
N ASP A 33 4.46 13.24 -4.90
CA ASP A 33 5.24 13.41 -6.13
C ASP A 33 5.22 12.13 -6.96
N TRP A 34 5.02 12.28 -8.27
CA TRP A 34 4.89 11.17 -9.20
C TRP A 34 6.19 10.89 -9.95
N VAL A 35 6.54 9.61 -10.05
CA VAL A 35 7.60 9.09 -10.93
C VAL A 35 6.91 8.28 -12.04
N PRO A 36 6.61 8.92 -13.20
CA PRO A 36 5.89 8.27 -14.28
C PRO A 36 6.79 7.26 -15.02
N VAL A 37 6.19 6.10 -15.38
CA VAL A 37 6.84 5.04 -16.18
C VAL A 37 5.87 4.53 -17.22
N CYS A 38 6.34 4.33 -18.46
CA CYS A 38 5.59 3.64 -19.51
C CYS A 38 6.47 2.57 -20.16
N PRO A 39 6.43 1.31 -19.65
CA PRO A 39 7.31 0.25 -20.14
C PRO A 39 7.22 0.03 -21.66
N GLU A 40 6.02 0.14 -22.22
CA GLU A 40 5.79 -0.06 -23.66
C GLU A 40 6.44 1.04 -24.52
N LEU A 41 6.42 2.29 -24.05
CA LEU A 41 7.11 3.38 -24.73
C LEU A 41 8.62 3.26 -24.55
N ASP A 42 9.06 2.96 -23.35
CA ASP A 42 10.46 2.93 -22.97
C ASP A 42 11.25 1.80 -23.69
N ILE A 43 10.57 0.68 -24.03
CA ILE A 43 11.18 -0.34 -24.92
C ILE A 43 11.11 0.03 -26.41
N GLY A 44 10.67 1.25 -26.77
CA GLY A 44 10.71 1.76 -28.13
C GLY A 44 9.56 1.33 -29.05
N LEU A 45 8.38 0.94 -28.52
CA LEU A 45 7.24 0.56 -29.38
C LEU A 45 6.57 1.75 -30.09
N GLY A 46 6.90 3.00 -29.68
CA GLY A 46 6.36 4.20 -30.32
C GLY A 46 4.91 4.52 -29.97
N ILE A 47 4.36 5.57 -30.61
CA ILE A 47 2.96 6.05 -30.51
C ILE A 47 2.53 6.58 -31.87
N PRO A 48 1.43 6.14 -32.50
CA PRO A 48 0.67 4.95 -32.11
C PRO A 48 1.45 3.65 -32.35
N ARG A 49 0.99 2.54 -31.79
CA ARG A 49 1.62 1.23 -31.97
C ARG A 49 0.61 0.09 -32.06
N PRO A 50 0.98 -1.06 -32.63
CA PRO A 50 0.15 -2.25 -32.54
C PRO A 50 -0.13 -2.66 -31.10
N THR A 51 -1.26 -3.33 -30.89
CA THR A 51 -1.59 -3.88 -29.59
C THR A 51 -0.70 -5.06 -29.28
N ILE A 52 -0.31 -5.20 -28.01
CA ILE A 52 0.41 -6.34 -27.50
C ILE A 52 -0.46 -7.15 -26.53
N ARG A 53 -0.21 -8.42 -26.38
CA ARG A 53 -0.95 -9.31 -25.48
C ARG A 53 -0.05 -10.36 -24.85
N LEU A 54 -0.52 -10.92 -23.72
CA LEU A 54 0.09 -12.09 -23.12
C LEU A 54 -0.50 -13.36 -23.76
N ILE A 55 0.36 -14.31 -24.12
CA ILE A 55 0.01 -15.66 -24.53
C ILE A 55 0.59 -16.68 -23.55
N GLU A 56 0.07 -17.91 -23.55
CA GLU A 56 0.64 -18.98 -22.76
C GLU A 56 2.11 -19.21 -23.08
N GLY A 57 2.93 -19.44 -22.04
CA GLY A 57 4.32 -19.80 -22.11
C GLY A 57 4.61 -20.95 -21.15
N LYS A 58 5.79 -21.55 -21.25
CA LYS A 58 6.19 -22.73 -20.45
C LYS A 58 6.20 -22.43 -18.94
N ASP A 59 6.86 -21.36 -18.54
CA ASP A 59 7.02 -20.99 -17.12
C ASP A 59 6.21 -19.72 -16.79
N ASN A 60 6.26 -18.72 -17.67
CA ASN A 60 5.53 -17.47 -17.56
C ASN A 60 4.85 -17.11 -18.88
N PRO A 61 3.77 -16.32 -18.87
CA PRO A 61 3.16 -15.80 -20.08
C PRO A 61 4.17 -14.99 -20.91
N ARG A 62 4.14 -15.18 -22.25
CA ARG A 62 4.95 -14.44 -23.21
C ARG A 62 4.23 -13.22 -23.70
N LEU A 63 4.96 -12.12 -23.92
CA LEU A 63 4.43 -10.88 -24.45
C LEU A 63 4.66 -10.82 -25.96
N VAL A 64 3.58 -10.78 -26.74
CA VAL A 64 3.68 -10.81 -28.20
C VAL A 64 2.85 -9.72 -28.86
N GLU A 65 3.28 -9.29 -30.06
CA GLU A 65 2.47 -8.51 -30.97
C GLU A 65 1.67 -9.47 -31.88
N PRO A 66 0.32 -9.47 -31.82
CA PRO A 66 -0.47 -10.48 -32.52
C PRO A 66 -0.42 -10.42 -34.07
N LYS A 67 -0.13 -9.24 -34.65
CA LYS A 67 -0.12 -9.07 -36.13
C LYS A 67 1.17 -9.53 -36.76
N SER A 68 2.31 -9.16 -36.19
CA SER A 68 3.63 -9.55 -36.67
C SER A 68 4.10 -10.89 -36.14
N GLY A 69 3.56 -11.34 -35.00
CA GLY A 69 4.05 -12.50 -34.26
C GLY A 69 5.34 -12.21 -33.48
N GLU A 70 5.81 -10.96 -33.45
CA GLU A 70 7.02 -10.57 -32.72
C GLU A 70 6.90 -10.88 -31.23
N ASP A 71 7.89 -11.60 -30.69
CA ASP A 71 8.01 -11.85 -29.26
C ASP A 71 8.80 -10.73 -28.58
N LEU A 72 8.15 -10.03 -27.69
CA LEU A 72 8.67 -8.88 -26.95
C LEU A 72 9.06 -9.24 -25.51
N THR A 73 8.98 -10.52 -25.12
CA THR A 73 9.15 -10.96 -23.74
C THR A 73 10.51 -10.57 -23.19
N ASP A 74 11.58 -11.03 -23.83
CA ASP A 74 12.96 -10.78 -23.35
C ASP A 74 13.29 -9.28 -23.30
N ARG A 75 12.83 -8.53 -24.32
CA ARG A 75 13.03 -7.08 -24.40
C ARG A 75 12.33 -6.37 -23.24
N MET A 76 11.08 -6.74 -22.93
CA MET A 76 10.33 -6.17 -21.84
C MET A 76 10.88 -6.61 -20.48
N GLU A 77 11.30 -7.86 -20.32
CA GLU A 77 11.90 -8.35 -19.07
C GLU A 77 13.22 -7.65 -18.78
N GLY A 78 14.14 -7.59 -19.77
CA GLY A 78 15.43 -6.91 -19.61
C GLY A 78 15.26 -5.43 -19.21
N TYR A 79 14.35 -4.72 -19.90
CA TYR A 79 13.98 -3.35 -19.52
C TYR A 79 13.42 -3.31 -18.09
N SER A 80 12.50 -4.21 -17.76
CA SER A 80 11.83 -4.20 -16.45
C SER A 80 12.80 -4.40 -15.30
N HIS A 81 13.76 -5.31 -15.44
CA HIS A 81 14.81 -5.51 -14.43
C HIS A 81 15.64 -4.25 -14.20
N THR A 82 16.12 -3.61 -15.29
CA THR A 82 16.89 -2.37 -15.21
C THR A 82 16.06 -1.23 -14.61
N LYS A 83 14.82 -1.06 -15.09
CA LYS A 83 13.95 0.02 -14.62
C LYS A 83 13.57 -0.15 -13.14
N VAL A 84 13.30 -1.36 -12.68
CA VAL A 84 13.00 -1.62 -11.27
C VAL A 84 14.22 -1.29 -10.40
N ASP A 85 15.45 -1.59 -10.82
CA ASP A 85 16.67 -1.20 -10.10
C ASP A 85 16.82 0.32 -10.00
N GLU A 86 16.55 1.04 -11.09
CA GLU A 86 16.52 2.52 -11.08
C GLU A 86 15.47 3.07 -10.11
N LEU A 87 14.28 2.45 -10.06
CA LEU A 87 13.21 2.86 -9.16
C LEU A 87 13.53 2.53 -7.70
N MET A 88 14.20 1.42 -7.44
CA MET A 88 14.69 1.07 -6.10
C MET A 88 15.74 2.07 -5.63
N ALA A 89 16.64 2.52 -6.51
CA ALA A 89 17.62 3.57 -6.20
C ALA A 89 16.96 4.93 -5.89
N LYS A 90 15.79 5.22 -6.48
CA LYS A 90 14.97 6.41 -6.13
C LYS A 90 14.21 6.23 -4.81
N ASP A 91 14.18 5.02 -4.27
CA ASP A 91 13.59 4.69 -2.98
C ASP A 91 12.13 5.17 -2.85
N LEU A 92 11.23 4.63 -3.67
CA LEU A 92 9.82 5.02 -3.72
C LEU A 92 9.04 4.54 -2.47
N ASP A 93 7.97 5.26 -2.13
CA ASP A 93 7.05 4.89 -1.04
C ASP A 93 5.92 3.95 -1.49
N GLY A 94 5.70 3.80 -2.80
CA GLY A 94 4.70 2.91 -3.37
C GLY A 94 4.61 3.04 -4.89
N TYR A 95 3.77 2.21 -5.52
CA TYR A 95 3.56 2.23 -6.97
C TYR A 95 2.09 2.02 -7.34
N ILE A 96 1.57 2.78 -8.32
CA ILE A 96 0.23 2.61 -8.88
C ILE A 96 0.33 2.16 -10.33
N LEU A 97 -0.17 0.96 -10.57
CA LEU A 97 -0.11 0.28 -11.86
C LEU A 97 -1.40 0.49 -12.67
N LYS A 98 -1.27 0.49 -14.02
CA LYS A 98 -2.41 0.49 -14.92
C LYS A 98 -3.04 -0.90 -15.01
N ARG A 99 -4.28 -1.02 -14.56
CA ARG A 99 -5.07 -2.24 -14.61
C ARG A 99 -5.19 -2.83 -16.02
N ALA A 100 -5.19 -4.16 -16.08
CA ALA A 100 -5.44 -4.95 -17.29
C ALA A 100 -4.47 -4.69 -18.47
N SER A 101 -3.32 -4.04 -18.24
CA SER A 101 -2.26 -3.88 -19.24
C SER A 101 -1.40 -5.15 -19.26
N PRO A 102 -0.99 -5.66 -20.45
CA PRO A 102 -0.08 -6.80 -20.55
C PRO A 102 1.32 -6.49 -20.01
N SER A 103 1.66 -5.22 -19.83
CA SER A 103 2.91 -4.75 -19.23
C SER A 103 2.75 -4.40 -17.75
N CYS A 104 1.73 -3.61 -17.40
CA CYS A 104 1.56 -2.98 -16.08
C CYS A 104 0.49 -3.62 -15.19
N GLY A 105 -0.39 -4.50 -15.69
CA GLY A 105 -1.45 -5.07 -14.87
C GLY A 105 -0.91 -5.94 -13.74
N MET A 106 -1.32 -5.69 -12.51
CA MET A 106 -0.81 -6.39 -11.34
C MET A 106 -1.34 -7.84 -11.26
N GLU A 107 -2.62 -8.02 -11.60
CA GLU A 107 -3.30 -9.30 -11.51
C GLU A 107 -4.42 -9.43 -12.55
N ARG A 108 -4.88 -10.66 -12.80
CA ARG A 108 -6.02 -10.94 -13.69
C ARG A 108 -5.89 -10.33 -15.09
N VAL A 109 -4.68 -10.16 -15.59
CA VAL A 109 -4.40 -9.79 -16.97
C VAL A 109 -4.80 -10.96 -17.88
N LYS A 110 -5.36 -10.64 -19.05
CA LYS A 110 -5.74 -11.64 -20.04
C LYS A 110 -4.50 -12.33 -20.60
N VAL A 111 -4.42 -13.64 -20.46
CA VAL A 111 -3.47 -14.51 -21.12
C VAL A 111 -4.25 -15.34 -22.15
N TYR A 112 -3.84 -15.31 -23.40
CA TYR A 112 -4.49 -16.04 -24.48
C TYR A 112 -3.89 -17.43 -24.60
N THR A 113 -4.75 -18.45 -24.59
CA THR A 113 -4.39 -19.85 -24.83
C THR A 113 -3.99 -20.07 -26.29
N GLU A 114 -3.42 -21.23 -26.61
CA GLU A 114 -3.16 -21.66 -28.00
C GLU A 114 -4.45 -21.66 -28.86
N ALA A 115 -5.57 -21.98 -28.26
CA ALA A 115 -6.90 -21.91 -28.91
C ALA A 115 -7.43 -20.47 -29.07
N GLY A 116 -6.66 -19.43 -28.68
CA GLY A 116 -7.06 -18.03 -28.76
C GLY A 116 -8.04 -17.55 -27.70
N MET A 117 -8.36 -18.37 -26.70
CA MET A 117 -9.29 -18.03 -25.62
C MET A 117 -8.59 -17.21 -24.52
N PRO A 118 -9.14 -16.06 -24.05
CA PRO A 118 -8.51 -15.29 -23.00
C PRO A 118 -8.89 -15.82 -21.61
N VAL A 119 -7.89 -16.14 -20.80
CA VAL A 119 -8.02 -16.47 -19.37
C VAL A 119 -7.49 -15.30 -18.55
N LYS A 120 -8.23 -14.88 -17.51
CA LYS A 120 -7.81 -13.77 -16.59
C LYS A 120 -6.99 -14.34 -15.44
N ALA A 121 -5.75 -14.70 -15.68
CA ALA A 121 -4.88 -15.35 -14.70
C ALA A 121 -3.48 -14.74 -14.59
N GLY A 122 -3.07 -13.88 -15.54
CA GLY A 122 -1.71 -13.36 -15.61
C GLY A 122 -1.47 -12.06 -14.84
N ALA A 123 -0.19 -11.71 -14.75
CA ALA A 123 0.33 -10.39 -14.42
C ALA A 123 1.09 -9.84 -15.64
N GLY A 124 1.10 -8.53 -15.80
CA GLY A 124 1.91 -7.85 -16.81
C GLY A 124 3.41 -8.03 -16.52
N VAL A 125 4.22 -8.08 -17.58
CA VAL A 125 5.64 -8.41 -17.44
C VAL A 125 6.38 -7.46 -16.49
N PHE A 126 6.22 -6.15 -16.67
CA PHE A 126 6.81 -5.15 -15.76
C PHE A 126 6.27 -5.26 -14.33
N ALA A 127 4.97 -5.45 -14.18
CA ALA A 127 4.34 -5.58 -12.86
C ALA A 127 4.87 -6.81 -12.12
N ARG A 128 5.04 -7.95 -12.81
CA ARG A 128 5.59 -9.18 -12.25
C ARG A 128 7.01 -8.95 -11.72
N VAL A 129 7.90 -8.39 -12.55
CA VAL A 129 9.29 -8.08 -12.16
C VAL A 129 9.34 -7.12 -10.97
N LEU A 130 8.49 -6.07 -10.96
CA LEU A 130 8.40 -5.12 -9.85
C LEU A 130 8.03 -5.82 -8.53
N LEU A 131 7.01 -6.67 -8.55
CA LEU A 131 6.52 -7.37 -7.36
C LEU A 131 7.52 -8.42 -6.85
N GLU A 132 8.21 -9.11 -7.74
CA GLU A 132 9.22 -10.11 -7.41
C GLU A 132 10.50 -9.47 -6.82
N LYS A 133 11.01 -8.40 -7.45
CA LYS A 133 12.24 -7.73 -6.99
C LYS A 133 12.02 -6.84 -5.77
N TRP A 134 10.82 -6.31 -5.59
CA TRP A 134 10.54 -5.35 -4.52
C TRP A 134 9.27 -5.70 -3.71
N PRO A 135 9.25 -6.86 -3.02
CA PRO A 135 8.06 -7.39 -2.34
C PRO A 135 7.54 -6.51 -1.20
N ASN A 136 8.39 -5.65 -0.63
CA ASN A 136 8.03 -4.73 0.45
C ASN A 136 7.49 -3.37 -0.04
N LEU A 137 7.44 -3.15 -1.37
CA LEU A 137 6.84 -1.94 -1.93
C LEU A 137 5.31 -2.04 -1.90
N PRO A 138 4.58 -1.06 -1.35
CA PRO A 138 3.13 -0.97 -1.55
C PRO A 138 2.82 -0.81 -3.04
N VAL A 139 2.10 -1.75 -3.64
CA VAL A 139 1.68 -1.69 -5.04
C VAL A 139 0.18 -1.89 -5.12
N GLU A 140 -0.52 -1.11 -5.96
CA GLU A 140 -1.94 -1.26 -6.20
C GLU A 140 -2.31 -0.84 -7.64
N GLU A 141 -3.45 -1.27 -8.14
CA GLU A 141 -4.00 -0.82 -9.43
C GLU A 141 -4.98 0.33 -9.26
N GLU A 142 -5.01 1.27 -10.21
CA GLU A 142 -5.92 2.42 -10.17
C GLU A 142 -7.39 2.00 -10.05
N GLY A 143 -7.77 0.92 -10.74
CA GLY A 143 -9.15 0.42 -10.69
C GLY A 143 -9.55 -0.10 -9.30
N ARG A 144 -8.61 -0.67 -8.55
CA ARG A 144 -8.84 -1.20 -7.20
C ARG A 144 -8.87 -0.10 -6.14
N LEU A 145 -8.24 1.04 -6.40
CA LEU A 145 -8.32 2.22 -5.53
C LEU A 145 -9.73 2.86 -5.51
N ASN A 146 -10.67 2.42 -6.36
CA ASN A 146 -12.09 2.79 -6.24
C ASN A 146 -12.78 2.10 -5.05
N ASP A 147 -12.26 0.96 -4.57
CA ASP A 147 -12.70 0.35 -3.32
C ASP A 147 -12.13 1.14 -2.12
N PRO A 148 -12.99 1.71 -1.24
CA PRO A 148 -12.52 2.52 -0.12
C PRO A 148 -11.58 1.78 0.83
N MET A 149 -11.80 0.48 1.04
CA MET A 149 -10.99 -0.34 1.95
C MET A 149 -9.61 -0.61 1.38
N LEU A 150 -9.52 -0.94 0.07
CA LEU A 150 -8.25 -1.17 -0.61
C LEU A 150 -7.46 0.15 -0.71
N ARG A 151 -8.15 1.25 -1.00
CA ARG A 151 -7.58 2.60 -1.02
C ARG A 151 -6.98 2.97 0.33
N ALA A 152 -7.75 2.84 1.40
CA ALA A 152 -7.30 3.18 2.75
C ALA A 152 -6.08 2.34 3.14
N ARG A 153 -6.10 1.02 2.89
CA ARG A 153 -4.98 0.13 3.15
C ARG A 153 -3.72 0.53 2.39
N PHE A 154 -3.84 0.76 1.08
CA PHE A 154 -2.71 1.14 0.24
C PHE A 154 -2.07 2.44 0.72
N ILE A 155 -2.86 3.49 0.91
CA ILE A 155 -2.36 4.79 1.33
C ILE A 155 -1.78 4.73 2.75
N GLU A 156 -2.40 4.04 3.68
CA GLU A 156 -1.87 3.84 5.03
C GLU A 156 -0.51 3.12 4.99
N HIS A 157 -0.37 2.08 4.14
CA HIS A 157 0.90 1.38 3.94
C HIS A 157 1.98 2.30 3.35
N VAL A 158 1.63 3.14 2.35
CA VAL A 158 2.54 4.17 1.78
C VAL A 158 3.06 5.11 2.86
N PHE A 159 2.19 5.66 3.71
CA PHE A 159 2.62 6.54 4.81
C PHE A 159 3.45 5.81 5.86
N CYS A 160 3.15 4.56 6.16
CA CYS A 160 3.96 3.73 7.07
C CYS A 160 5.36 3.48 6.51
N ARG A 161 5.46 3.14 5.21
CA ARG A 161 6.73 2.97 4.52
C ARG A 161 7.53 4.27 4.50
N HIS A 162 6.91 5.40 4.18
CA HIS A 162 7.55 6.71 4.21
C HIS A 162 8.17 7.03 5.59
N ARG A 163 7.44 6.74 6.68
CA ARG A 163 7.97 6.93 8.05
C ARG A 163 9.15 6.02 8.34
N TRP A 164 9.08 4.76 7.91
CA TRP A 164 10.17 3.81 8.07
C TRP A 164 11.43 4.29 7.34
N ARG A 165 11.31 4.64 6.07
CA ARG A 165 12.41 5.17 5.26
C ARG A 165 13.00 6.45 5.85
N THR A 166 12.14 7.35 6.31
CA THR A 166 12.57 8.59 6.98
C THR A 166 13.38 8.27 8.24
N LEU A 167 12.95 7.27 9.01
CA LEU A 167 13.70 6.81 10.19
C LEU A 167 15.07 6.25 9.79
N VAL A 168 15.13 5.39 8.78
CA VAL A 168 16.39 4.80 8.28
C VAL A 168 17.35 5.90 7.80
N ARG A 169 16.88 6.86 7.01
CA ARG A 169 17.68 7.99 6.51
C ARG A 169 18.23 8.89 7.63
N ARG A 170 17.47 9.08 8.72
CA ARG A 170 17.90 9.87 9.90
C ARG A 170 18.87 9.11 10.80
N GLY A 171 19.25 7.92 10.45
CA GLY A 171 20.08 7.02 11.23
C GLY A 171 19.27 6.17 12.21
N LEU A 172 19.17 4.90 11.89
CA LEU A 172 18.45 3.92 12.70
C LEU A 172 19.28 3.59 13.96
N SER A 173 18.61 3.45 15.09
CA SER A 173 19.18 2.98 16.35
C SER A 173 18.14 2.15 17.10
N ARG A 174 18.58 1.29 18.04
CA ARG A 174 17.68 0.44 18.84
C ARG A 174 16.61 1.27 19.56
N ARG A 175 16.99 2.39 20.14
CA ARG A 175 16.04 3.35 20.78
C ARG A 175 15.01 3.85 19.80
N ARG A 176 15.43 4.34 18.64
CA ARG A 176 14.53 4.86 17.59
C ARG A 176 13.62 3.76 17.02
N LEU A 177 14.10 2.52 16.93
CA LEU A 177 13.28 1.37 16.55
C LEU A 177 12.17 1.11 17.56
N VAL A 178 12.49 1.14 18.87
CA VAL A 178 11.48 0.99 19.93
C VAL A 178 10.45 2.11 19.89
N GLU A 179 10.88 3.35 19.73
CA GLU A 179 9.99 4.52 19.59
C GLU A 179 9.06 4.37 18.37
N PHE A 180 9.61 3.98 17.22
CA PHE A 180 8.85 3.73 15.99
C PHE A 180 7.82 2.61 16.19
N HIS A 181 8.24 1.47 16.74
CA HIS A 181 7.35 0.34 17.02
C HIS A 181 6.23 0.75 17.97
N THR A 182 6.57 1.50 19.03
CA THR A 182 5.59 1.99 20.03
C THR A 182 4.55 2.90 19.37
N ALA A 183 4.95 3.84 18.53
CA ALA A 183 4.05 4.75 17.83
C ALA A 183 3.10 4.01 16.86
N HIS A 184 3.52 2.90 16.26
CA HIS A 184 2.74 2.10 15.32
C HIS A 184 1.91 0.98 15.98
N LYS A 185 2.04 0.77 17.30
CA LYS A 185 1.48 -0.40 18.00
C LYS A 185 0.01 -0.64 17.73
N LEU A 186 -0.85 0.35 17.90
CA LEU A 186 -2.28 0.21 17.69
C LEU A 186 -2.64 0.00 16.22
N LEU A 187 -1.92 0.63 15.31
CA LEU A 187 -2.09 0.47 13.87
C LEU A 187 -1.74 -0.98 13.44
N LEU A 188 -0.60 -1.49 13.86
CA LEU A 188 -0.18 -2.86 13.56
C LEU A 188 -1.17 -3.90 14.09
N ARG A 189 -1.72 -3.69 15.28
CA ARG A 189 -2.75 -4.56 15.87
C ARG A 189 -4.06 -4.54 15.05
N ALA A 190 -4.44 -3.42 14.47
CA ALA A 190 -5.59 -3.34 13.58
C ALA A 190 -5.40 -4.18 12.31
N HIS A 191 -4.16 -4.26 11.80
CA HIS A 191 -3.84 -5.09 10.64
C HIS A 191 -3.67 -6.57 10.99
N ASN A 192 -2.81 -6.90 11.96
CA ASN A 192 -2.52 -8.29 12.33
C ASN A 192 -1.96 -8.39 13.75
N GLU A 193 -2.75 -8.85 14.70
CA GLU A 193 -2.33 -9.02 16.10
C GLU A 193 -1.17 -10.02 16.25
N ALA A 194 -1.18 -11.14 15.52
CA ALA A 194 -0.09 -12.13 15.56
C ALA A 194 1.21 -11.55 14.99
N GLY A 195 1.11 -10.81 13.88
CA GLY A 195 2.25 -10.10 13.28
C GLY A 195 2.80 -9.01 14.20
N TYR A 196 1.94 -8.23 14.84
CA TYR A 196 2.35 -7.28 15.87
C TYR A 196 3.17 -7.95 17.00
N ARG A 197 2.73 -9.14 17.46
CA ARG A 197 3.47 -9.88 18.49
C ARG A 197 4.82 -10.39 17.98
N ARG A 198 4.93 -10.79 16.69
CA ARG A 198 6.23 -11.14 16.09
C ARG A 198 7.16 -9.94 16.04
N LEU A 199 6.67 -8.77 15.59
CA LEU A 199 7.43 -7.52 15.62
C LEU A 199 7.91 -7.17 17.04
N GLY A 200 7.05 -7.35 18.05
CA GLY A 200 7.44 -7.15 19.45
C GLY A 200 8.58 -8.05 19.89
N ARG A 201 8.61 -9.33 19.46
CA ARG A 201 9.74 -10.26 19.74
C ARG A 201 11.02 -9.82 19.03
N ILE A 202 10.91 -9.36 17.76
CA ILE A 202 12.06 -8.82 17.02
C ILE A 202 12.63 -7.61 17.74
N VAL A 203 11.79 -6.67 18.19
CA VAL A 203 12.25 -5.51 18.97
C VAL A 203 12.89 -5.93 20.30
N ALA A 204 12.34 -6.95 20.97
CA ALA A 204 12.89 -7.48 22.23
C ALA A 204 14.25 -8.17 22.06
N SER A 205 14.59 -8.65 20.85
CA SER A 205 15.92 -9.23 20.56
C SER A 205 17.00 -8.15 20.30
N ALA A 206 16.66 -6.87 20.41
CA ALA A 206 17.63 -5.77 20.29
C ALA A 206 18.72 -5.91 21.35
N GLY A 207 19.96 -6.06 20.88
CA GLY A 207 21.13 -6.29 21.73
C GLY A 207 21.62 -7.75 21.78
N THR A 208 20.81 -8.71 21.29
CA THR A 208 21.20 -10.13 21.20
C THR A 208 21.59 -10.57 19.80
N ILE A 209 21.16 -9.80 18.77
CA ILE A 209 21.51 -10.01 17.36
C ILE A 209 22.14 -8.75 16.78
N PRO A 210 22.89 -8.86 15.65
CA PRO A 210 23.44 -7.70 14.95
C PRO A 210 22.35 -6.70 14.52
N ASP A 211 22.65 -5.41 14.63
CA ASP A 211 21.67 -4.34 14.32
C ASP A 211 21.17 -4.41 12.86
N THR A 212 22.04 -4.77 11.91
CA THR A 212 21.66 -4.94 10.50
C THR A 212 20.63 -6.04 10.29
N GLU A 213 20.80 -7.17 10.99
CA GLU A 213 19.85 -8.29 10.96
C GLU A 213 18.53 -7.90 11.64
N LEU A 214 18.60 -7.26 12.81
CA LEU A 214 17.45 -6.75 13.56
C LEU A 214 16.57 -5.84 12.68
N TYR A 215 17.19 -4.86 12.01
CA TYR A 215 16.47 -3.87 11.21
C TYR A 215 15.85 -4.48 9.97
N ARG A 216 16.56 -5.37 9.29
CA ARG A 216 16.03 -6.11 8.14
C ARG A 216 14.85 -7.00 8.53
N ALA A 217 14.98 -7.79 9.59
CA ALA A 217 13.90 -8.64 10.08
C ALA A 217 12.67 -7.82 10.49
N TYR A 218 12.88 -6.66 11.12
CA TYR A 218 11.80 -5.76 11.49
C TYR A 218 11.10 -5.18 10.26
N GLU A 219 11.84 -4.67 9.27
CA GLU A 219 11.29 -4.10 8.03
C GLU A 219 10.44 -5.13 7.28
N ASP A 220 10.97 -6.34 7.07
CA ASP A 220 10.27 -7.41 6.37
C ASP A 220 8.96 -7.79 7.06
N GLU A 221 8.98 -7.98 8.39
CA GLU A 221 7.77 -8.32 9.14
C GLU A 221 6.80 -7.13 9.21
N PHE A 222 7.29 -5.89 9.32
CA PHE A 222 6.47 -4.67 9.34
C PHE A 222 5.63 -4.54 8.07
N HIS A 223 6.23 -4.70 6.91
CA HIS A 223 5.52 -4.66 5.63
C HIS A 223 4.56 -5.83 5.47
N LYS A 224 4.95 -7.06 5.87
CA LYS A 224 4.04 -8.23 5.89
C LYS A 224 2.80 -8.02 6.75
N VAL A 225 2.93 -7.35 7.89
CA VAL A 225 1.79 -7.01 8.74
C VAL A 225 0.84 -6.05 8.02
N LEU A 226 1.36 -5.02 7.37
CA LEU A 226 0.57 -3.99 6.67
C LEU A 226 -0.13 -4.52 5.40
N LEU A 227 0.33 -5.62 4.81
CA LEU A 227 -0.37 -6.29 3.71
C LEU A 227 -1.70 -6.93 4.15
N ASN A 228 -1.87 -7.19 5.46
CA ASN A 228 -3.13 -7.74 5.96
C ASN A 228 -4.21 -6.65 6.01
N ARG A 229 -5.42 -7.01 5.60
CA ARG A 229 -6.57 -6.10 5.70
C ARG A 229 -6.92 -5.86 7.18
N ALA A 230 -6.97 -4.61 7.61
CA ALA A 230 -7.56 -4.23 8.88
C ALA A 230 -9.08 -4.43 8.79
N THR A 231 -9.63 -5.36 9.57
CA THR A 231 -11.04 -5.67 9.57
C THR A 231 -11.78 -4.85 10.62
N ARG A 232 -13.08 -4.64 10.43
CA ARG A 232 -13.94 -3.94 11.38
C ARG A 232 -13.82 -4.51 12.80
N LYS A 233 -13.83 -5.84 12.93
CA LYS A 233 -13.60 -6.54 14.21
C LYS A 233 -12.26 -6.16 14.86
N ARG A 234 -11.19 -6.09 14.08
CA ARG A 234 -9.86 -5.72 14.60
C ARG A 234 -9.81 -4.24 15.00
N HIS A 235 -10.40 -3.35 14.19
CA HIS A 235 -10.55 -1.95 14.57
C HIS A 235 -11.32 -1.79 15.86
N SER A 236 -12.47 -2.47 16.04
CA SER A 236 -13.25 -2.42 17.29
C SER A 236 -12.42 -2.88 18.49
N ASN A 237 -11.63 -3.96 18.35
CA ASN A 237 -10.73 -4.41 19.41
C ASN A 237 -9.67 -3.36 19.77
N VAL A 238 -9.12 -2.66 18.78
CA VAL A 238 -8.14 -1.59 19.00
C VAL A 238 -8.79 -0.38 19.65
N LEU A 239 -10.01 -0.01 19.26
CA LEU A 239 -10.77 1.09 19.86
C LEU A 239 -11.10 0.80 21.34
N TYR A 240 -11.56 -0.41 21.67
CA TYR A 240 -11.77 -0.83 23.06
C TYR A 240 -10.46 -0.82 23.86
N HIS A 241 -9.35 -1.25 23.26
CA HIS A 241 -8.05 -1.19 23.91
C HIS A 241 -7.61 0.26 24.17
N ALA A 242 -7.81 1.17 23.22
CA ALA A 242 -7.54 2.61 23.41
C ALA A 242 -8.45 3.21 24.51
N LEU A 243 -9.75 2.88 24.49
CA LEU A 243 -10.69 3.30 25.53
C LEU A 243 -10.26 2.83 26.94
N GLY A 244 -9.60 1.67 27.05
CA GLY A 244 -9.06 1.16 28.30
C GLY A 244 -8.04 2.10 28.98
N TYR A 245 -7.29 2.90 28.22
CA TYR A 245 -6.37 3.92 28.77
C TYR A 245 -7.11 5.16 29.31
N LEU A 246 -8.36 5.36 28.91
CA LEU A 246 -9.19 6.48 29.35
C LEU A 246 -10.09 6.12 30.53
N LYS A 247 -10.10 4.86 30.99
CA LYS A 247 -11.06 4.34 31.98
C LYS A 247 -11.08 5.06 33.31
N THR A 248 -9.95 5.67 33.70
CA THR A 248 -9.78 6.37 35.00
C THR A 248 -10.08 7.87 34.93
N VAL A 249 -10.19 8.41 33.73
CA VAL A 249 -10.39 9.88 33.52
C VAL A 249 -11.74 10.22 32.91
N LEU A 250 -12.44 9.25 32.28
CA LEU A 250 -13.78 9.43 31.76
C LEU A 250 -14.83 9.21 32.85
N ASP A 251 -15.83 10.08 32.87
CA ASP A 251 -17.02 9.87 33.67
C ASP A 251 -17.89 8.71 33.13
N PRO A 252 -18.90 8.24 33.90
CA PRO A 252 -19.77 7.14 33.48
C PRO A 252 -20.57 7.43 32.20
N PHE A 253 -20.92 8.68 31.92
CA PHE A 253 -21.65 9.06 30.71
C PHE A 253 -20.74 9.04 29.50
N GLU A 254 -19.60 9.73 29.55
CA GLU A 254 -18.56 9.74 28.49
C GLU A 254 -18.12 8.33 28.09
N LYS A 255 -17.97 7.45 29.11
CA LYS A 255 -17.59 6.04 28.86
C LYS A 255 -18.69 5.26 28.14
N ARG A 256 -19.96 5.42 28.53
CA ARG A 256 -21.09 4.75 27.85
C ARG A 256 -21.22 5.24 26.42
N GLU A 257 -21.08 6.54 26.16
CA GLU A 257 -21.12 7.12 24.82
C GLU A 257 -20.00 6.57 23.93
N ALA A 258 -18.77 6.52 24.44
CA ALA A 258 -17.64 5.96 23.70
C ALA A 258 -17.85 4.47 23.37
N VAL A 259 -18.37 3.68 24.31
CA VAL A 259 -18.72 2.26 24.09
C VAL A 259 -19.82 2.14 23.04
N ALA A 260 -20.88 2.95 23.11
CA ALA A 260 -21.99 2.94 22.16
C ALA A 260 -21.49 3.23 20.73
N LEU A 261 -20.66 4.27 20.54
CA LEU A 261 -20.11 4.59 19.21
C LEU A 261 -19.15 3.52 18.66
N ILE A 262 -18.39 2.82 19.52
CA ILE A 262 -17.57 1.68 19.09
C ILE A 262 -18.47 0.53 18.64
N GLU A 263 -19.58 0.32 19.33
CA GLU A 263 -20.56 -0.72 18.99
C GLU A 263 -21.30 -0.38 17.69
N ASP A 264 -21.73 0.88 17.51
CA ASP A 264 -22.34 1.37 16.27
C ASP A 264 -21.39 1.18 15.08
N TYR A 265 -20.09 1.46 15.26
CA TYR A 265 -19.09 1.15 14.25
C TYR A 265 -19.01 -0.35 13.97
N ARG A 266 -19.01 -1.20 14.99
CA ARG A 266 -18.98 -2.65 14.86
C ARG A 266 -20.19 -3.19 14.07
N GLN A 267 -21.36 -2.58 14.26
CA GLN A 267 -22.62 -2.91 13.59
C GLN A 267 -22.81 -2.21 12.23
N GLU A 268 -21.80 -1.50 11.72
CA GLU A 268 -21.84 -0.79 10.44
C GLU A 268 -22.78 0.43 10.38
N LEU A 269 -23.24 0.92 11.52
CA LEU A 269 -24.13 2.09 11.60
C LEU A 269 -23.36 3.41 11.38
N VAL A 270 -22.09 3.45 11.76
CA VAL A 270 -21.21 4.61 11.57
C VAL A 270 -19.84 4.20 11.01
N PRO A 271 -19.14 5.10 10.28
CA PRO A 271 -17.79 4.84 9.80
C PRO A 271 -16.75 4.97 10.92
N LEU A 272 -15.54 4.42 10.69
CA LEU A 272 -14.43 4.37 11.65
C LEU A 272 -14.03 5.74 12.20
N ILE A 273 -14.16 6.80 11.40
CA ILE A 273 -13.78 8.15 11.83
C ILE A 273 -14.59 8.64 13.04
N VAL A 274 -15.83 8.17 13.21
CA VAL A 274 -16.73 8.64 14.30
C VAL A 274 -16.16 8.25 15.67
N PRO A 275 -15.98 6.96 16.04
CA PRO A 275 -15.40 6.60 17.32
C PRO A 275 -13.96 7.11 17.49
N ILE A 276 -13.15 7.17 16.41
CA ILE A 276 -11.80 7.74 16.47
C ILE A 276 -11.85 9.22 16.87
N THR A 277 -12.78 10.00 16.33
CA THR A 277 -12.89 11.44 16.64
C THR A 277 -13.22 11.67 18.11
N LEU A 278 -14.17 10.89 18.67
CA LEU A 278 -14.48 10.98 20.10
C LEU A 278 -13.30 10.57 20.98
N LEU A 279 -12.64 9.44 20.66
CA LEU A 279 -11.47 9.01 21.43
C LEU A 279 -10.33 10.04 21.37
N ARG A 280 -10.07 10.64 20.20
CA ARG A 280 -9.06 11.71 20.06
C ARG A 280 -9.40 12.94 20.89
N HIS A 281 -10.69 13.32 20.95
CA HIS A 281 -11.14 14.42 21.81
C HIS A 281 -10.78 14.14 23.26
N HIS A 282 -11.15 12.97 23.79
CA HIS A 282 -10.84 12.60 25.17
C HIS A 282 -9.34 12.46 25.44
N VAL A 283 -8.59 11.87 24.50
CA VAL A 283 -7.12 11.74 24.60
C VAL A 283 -6.45 13.11 24.73
N ARG A 284 -6.88 14.10 23.94
CA ARG A 284 -6.37 15.49 24.02
C ARG A 284 -6.83 16.21 25.27
N LYS A 285 -8.12 16.07 25.63
CA LYS A 285 -8.71 16.69 26.83
C LYS A 285 -7.99 16.26 28.11
N HIS A 286 -7.61 14.99 28.21
CA HIS A 286 -7.00 14.41 29.41
C HIS A 286 -5.50 14.19 29.32
N GLY A 287 -4.85 14.55 28.21
CA GLY A 287 -3.39 14.48 28.07
C GLY A 287 -2.82 13.08 28.20
N ILE A 288 -3.42 12.07 27.55
CA ILE A 288 -2.94 10.68 27.63
C ILE A 288 -1.75 10.48 26.69
N ASP A 289 -0.53 10.71 27.17
CA ASP A 289 0.70 10.73 26.40
C ASP A 289 0.90 9.51 25.51
N TYR A 290 0.64 8.32 26.06
CA TYR A 290 0.75 7.09 25.28
C TYR A 290 -0.14 7.10 24.02
N LEU A 291 -1.39 7.55 24.14
CA LEU A 291 -2.34 7.59 23.03
C LEU A 291 -2.08 8.79 22.11
N LEU A 292 -1.57 9.91 22.61
CA LEU A 292 -1.14 11.05 21.79
C LEU A 292 -0.04 10.65 20.81
N GLY A 293 0.84 9.74 21.19
CA GLY A 293 1.88 9.18 20.34
C GLY A 293 1.44 8.09 19.36
N GLN A 294 0.17 7.64 19.39
CA GLN A 294 -0.30 6.53 18.54
C GLN A 294 -0.73 6.99 17.15
N LEU A 295 -0.01 6.55 16.13
CA LEU A 295 -0.33 6.82 14.73
C LEU A 295 -1.67 6.24 14.26
N TYR A 296 -2.20 5.25 14.96
CA TYR A 296 -3.54 4.72 14.70
C TYR A 296 -4.62 5.80 14.73
N LEU A 297 -4.49 6.80 15.58
CA LEU A 297 -5.48 7.88 15.69
C LEU A 297 -5.40 8.87 14.52
N GLU A 298 -4.20 9.10 13.96
CA GLU A 298 -3.96 9.97 12.78
C GLU A 298 -2.84 9.38 11.90
N PRO A 299 -3.10 8.32 11.12
CA PRO A 299 -2.06 7.64 10.34
C PRO A 299 -1.65 8.39 9.07
N HIS A 300 -2.48 9.26 8.57
CA HIS A 300 -2.34 10.04 7.33
C HIS A 300 -3.12 11.35 7.48
N PRO A 301 -2.92 12.35 6.60
CA PRO A 301 -3.71 13.58 6.57
C PRO A 301 -5.22 13.28 6.53
N ARG A 302 -5.98 13.98 7.36
CA ARG A 302 -7.45 13.76 7.48
C ARG A 302 -8.20 14.18 6.22
N GLU A 303 -7.64 15.09 5.45
CA GLU A 303 -8.15 15.64 4.21
C GLU A 303 -8.31 14.56 3.13
N LEU A 304 -7.55 13.46 3.21
CA LEU A 304 -7.70 12.28 2.37
C LEU A 304 -8.99 11.49 2.65
N MET A 305 -9.69 11.78 3.75
CA MET A 305 -11.00 11.22 4.16
C MET A 305 -11.10 9.70 4.08
N LEU A 306 -9.99 8.97 4.22
CA LEU A 306 -9.92 7.53 4.00
C LEU A 306 -10.76 6.72 5.00
N ARG A 307 -10.95 7.25 6.22
CA ARG A 307 -11.70 6.57 7.29
C ARG A 307 -13.18 6.90 7.34
N ASN A 308 -13.66 7.69 6.38
CA ASN A 308 -15.07 8.09 6.29
C ASN A 308 -15.95 7.00 5.65
N ARG A 309 -15.34 5.95 5.07
CA ARG A 309 -16.05 4.87 4.37
C ARG A 309 -15.53 3.48 4.77
N VAL A 310 -14.80 3.40 5.87
CA VAL A 310 -14.19 2.16 6.37
C VAL A 310 -14.81 1.74 7.69
#